data_0abd09f66c62319e76f95f1e21d0c797
#
_entry.id   0abd09f66c62319e76f95f1e21d0c797
#
_cell.length_a   1.000
_cell.length_b   1.000
_cell.length_c   1.000
_cell.angle_alpha   90.00
_cell.angle_beta   90.00
_cell.angle_gamma   90.00
#
_symmetry.space_group_name_H-M   'P 1'
#
loop_
_entity.id
_entity.type
_entity.pdbx_description
1 polymer ?
#
loop_
_entity_poly.entity_id
_entity_poly.type
_entity_poly.pdbx_seq_one_letter_code
_entity_poly.pdbx_strand_id
1 'polypeptide(L)'
;ISAVRNFSSNSSVKPKIILHVAQLQNSDWWANGVTSQAGVTDFDILGLSHYFLWSTVNKNTDITKTISDLTTKYKKKVMIVETAYPWTSQSADGYNNIISGQNAVDGYPVTKEGQLKYMTDLTQAMISGGGVGMIYWEPCWITSNLKDQWNTGSSWENNTFFDFTGKPLPVIKYMKHRYTF
;
A
#
# COMPACT_ATOMS: atom_id res chain seq x y z
N ILE A 1 -21.95 1.85 4.78
CA ILE A 1 -22.17 0.41 4.50
C ILE A 1 -23.56 0.20 3.91
N SER A 2 -24.63 0.55 4.62
CA SER A 2 -26.02 0.29 4.21
C SER A 2 -26.35 0.80 2.79
N ALA A 3 -25.91 2.02 2.43
CA ALA A 3 -26.13 2.56 1.09
C ALA A 3 -25.51 1.69 -0.02
N VAL A 4 -24.29 1.19 0.21
CA VAL A 4 -23.59 0.30 -0.76
C VAL A 4 -24.31 -1.06 -0.84
N ARG A 5 -24.75 -1.62 0.29
CA ARG A 5 -25.51 -2.88 0.29
C ARG A 5 -26.86 -2.75 -0.40
N ASN A 6 -27.58 -1.65 -0.15
CA ASN A 6 -28.84 -1.36 -0.83
C ASN A 6 -28.64 -1.20 -2.35
N PHE A 7 -27.61 -0.48 -2.78
CA PHE A 7 -27.25 -0.42 -4.20
C PHE A 7 -26.97 -1.82 -4.75
N SER A 8 -26.17 -2.62 -4.05
CA SER A 8 -25.81 -3.98 -4.46
C SER A 8 -27.01 -4.91 -4.57
N SER A 9 -28.05 -4.75 -3.75
CA SER A 9 -29.25 -5.60 -3.81
C SER A 9 -30.05 -5.37 -5.09
N ASN A 10 -30.02 -4.14 -5.63
CA ASN A 10 -30.80 -3.70 -6.78
C ASN A 10 -29.99 -3.56 -8.08
N SER A 11 -28.75 -4.01 -8.09
CA SER A 11 -27.82 -3.89 -9.22
C SER A 11 -27.16 -5.21 -9.55
N SER A 12 -26.76 -5.40 -10.81
CA SER A 12 -25.86 -6.49 -11.22
C SER A 12 -24.43 -6.28 -10.70
N VAL A 13 -24.04 -5.05 -10.41
CA VAL A 13 -22.74 -4.70 -9.82
C VAL A 13 -22.79 -4.98 -8.32
N LYS A 14 -21.83 -5.73 -7.82
CA LYS A 14 -21.70 -6.12 -6.41
C LYS A 14 -20.38 -5.58 -5.82
N PRO A 15 -20.29 -4.26 -5.55
CA PRO A 15 -19.06 -3.67 -5.01
C PRO A 15 -18.73 -4.28 -3.65
N LYS A 16 -17.42 -4.46 -3.41
CA LYS A 16 -16.90 -4.87 -2.11
C LYS A 16 -16.67 -3.65 -1.24
N ILE A 17 -16.88 -3.79 0.05
CA ILE A 17 -16.63 -2.76 1.05
C ILE A 17 -15.29 -3.05 1.71
N ILE A 18 -14.38 -2.10 1.57
CA ILE A 18 -13.08 -2.11 2.25
C ILE A 18 -13.14 -1.07 3.36
N LEU A 19 -12.90 -1.49 4.60
CA LEU A 19 -12.64 -0.56 5.69
C LEU A 19 -11.14 -0.40 5.86
N HIS A 20 -10.67 0.84 5.84
CA HIS A 20 -9.25 1.17 5.73
C HIS A 20 -8.71 1.80 7.01
N VAL A 21 -7.56 1.34 7.46
CA VAL A 21 -6.79 1.92 8.56
C VAL A 21 -5.36 2.25 8.13
N ALA A 22 -4.88 3.41 8.56
CA ALA A 22 -3.50 3.81 8.34
C ALA A 22 -2.56 3.04 9.27
N GLN A 23 -1.43 2.59 8.70
CA GLN A 23 -0.33 1.87 9.33
C GLN A 23 -0.66 0.47 9.86
N LEU A 24 0.14 -0.47 9.38
CA LEU A 24 -0.03 -1.90 9.67
C LEU A 24 -0.03 -2.22 11.17
N GLN A 25 0.80 -1.56 11.97
CA GLN A 25 0.87 -1.78 13.41
C GLN A 25 -0.42 -1.41 14.17
N ASN A 26 -1.26 -0.54 13.62
CA ASN A 26 -2.50 -0.11 14.25
C ASN A 26 -3.70 -1.02 13.90
N SER A 27 -3.50 -1.98 13.00
CA SER A 27 -4.58 -2.71 12.35
C SER A 27 -5.42 -3.55 13.32
N ASP A 28 -4.80 -4.25 14.26
CA ASP A 28 -5.53 -5.07 15.23
C ASP A 28 -6.33 -4.23 16.22
N TRP A 29 -5.73 -3.18 16.76
CA TRP A 29 -6.42 -2.23 17.65
C TRP A 29 -7.64 -1.62 16.96
N TRP A 30 -7.45 -1.12 15.75
CA TRP A 30 -8.52 -0.50 14.98
C TRP A 30 -9.62 -1.49 14.59
N ALA A 31 -9.24 -2.67 14.07
CA ALA A 31 -10.21 -3.69 13.67
C ALA A 31 -11.03 -4.19 14.87
N ASN A 32 -10.41 -4.33 16.05
CA ASN A 32 -11.13 -4.66 17.28
C ASN A 32 -12.13 -3.55 17.68
N GLY A 33 -11.73 -2.29 17.60
CA GLY A 33 -12.62 -1.15 17.85
C GLY A 33 -13.84 -1.16 16.93
N VAL A 34 -13.62 -1.36 15.63
CA VAL A 34 -14.69 -1.36 14.63
C VAL A 34 -15.60 -2.59 14.78
N THR A 35 -15.04 -3.78 14.94
CA THR A 35 -15.83 -5.03 14.92
C THR A 35 -16.41 -5.36 16.28
N SER A 36 -15.56 -5.44 17.32
CA SER A 36 -15.96 -5.94 18.65
C SER A 36 -16.62 -4.88 19.51
N GLN A 37 -16.15 -3.62 19.42
CA GLN A 37 -16.67 -2.53 20.26
C GLN A 37 -17.84 -1.80 19.60
N ALA A 38 -17.70 -1.44 18.30
CA ALA A 38 -18.75 -0.74 17.57
C ALA A 38 -19.76 -1.66 16.86
N GLY A 39 -19.53 -2.98 16.84
CA GLY A 39 -20.43 -3.95 16.22
C GLY A 39 -20.52 -3.89 14.69
N VAL A 40 -19.57 -3.22 14.03
CA VAL A 40 -19.56 -3.08 12.56
C VAL A 40 -18.89 -4.29 11.93
N THR A 41 -19.68 -5.24 11.47
CA THR A 41 -19.19 -6.50 10.87
C THR A 41 -19.54 -6.67 9.40
N ASP A 42 -20.44 -5.86 8.85
CA ASP A 42 -20.88 -5.95 7.45
C ASP A 42 -19.93 -5.21 6.50
N PHE A 43 -18.71 -5.73 6.36
CA PHE A 43 -17.74 -5.32 5.33
C PHE A 43 -17.00 -6.55 4.81
N ASP A 44 -16.30 -6.42 3.67
CA ASP A 44 -15.68 -7.55 2.98
C ASP A 44 -14.18 -7.67 3.28
N ILE A 45 -13.47 -6.54 3.38
CA ILE A 45 -12.01 -6.49 3.40
C ILE A 45 -11.53 -5.49 4.47
N LEU A 46 -10.50 -5.87 5.21
CA LEU A 46 -9.67 -4.95 5.99
C LEU A 46 -8.57 -4.40 5.07
N GLY A 47 -8.62 -3.10 4.80
CA GLY A 47 -7.62 -2.37 4.04
C GLY A 47 -6.57 -1.74 4.97
N LEU A 48 -5.30 -1.89 4.64
CA LEU A 48 -4.19 -1.41 5.45
C LEU A 48 -3.30 -0.50 4.62
N SER A 49 -2.90 0.66 5.14
CA SER A 49 -1.71 1.36 4.61
C SER A 49 -0.46 0.75 5.22
N HIS A 50 0.55 0.52 4.39
CA HIS A 50 1.87 0.12 4.85
C HIS A 50 2.95 0.96 4.17
N TYR A 51 3.49 1.91 4.89
CA TYR A 51 4.64 2.71 4.48
C TYR A 51 5.78 2.45 5.46
N PHE A 52 6.90 1.96 4.97
CA PHE A 52 8.06 1.58 5.79
C PHE A 52 8.52 2.71 6.73
N LEU A 53 8.46 3.95 6.27
CA LEU A 53 8.93 5.12 7.02
C LEU A 53 8.15 5.35 8.32
N TRP A 54 6.86 5.07 8.31
CA TRP A 54 5.96 5.30 9.45
C TRP A 54 5.51 3.99 10.13
N SER A 55 5.97 2.85 9.63
CA SER A 55 5.63 1.55 10.19
C SER A 55 6.70 1.07 11.15
N THR A 56 6.28 0.46 12.26
CA THR A 56 7.15 -0.30 13.16
C THR A 56 7.25 -1.78 12.75
N VAL A 57 6.46 -2.21 11.75
CA VAL A 57 6.39 -3.58 11.24
C VAL A 57 6.97 -3.59 9.83
N ASN A 58 8.31 -3.75 9.70
CA ASN A 58 9.01 -3.66 8.42
C ASN A 58 9.70 -4.96 7.99
N LYS A 59 9.80 -5.96 8.87
CA LYS A 59 10.32 -7.27 8.49
C LYS A 59 9.22 -8.09 7.81
N ASN A 60 9.54 -8.74 6.70
CA ASN A 60 8.58 -9.55 5.94
C ASN A 60 7.92 -10.63 6.78
N THR A 61 8.65 -11.26 7.71
CA THR A 61 8.10 -12.24 8.65
C THR A 61 7.01 -11.65 9.56
N ASP A 62 7.22 -10.43 10.02
CA ASP A 62 6.30 -9.74 10.93
C ASP A 62 5.07 -9.23 10.15
N ILE A 63 5.26 -8.77 8.90
CA ILE A 63 4.18 -8.42 7.99
C ILE A 63 3.30 -9.65 7.70
N THR A 64 3.92 -10.77 7.32
CA THR A 64 3.23 -12.05 7.09
C THR A 64 2.42 -12.45 8.32
N LYS A 65 3.05 -12.42 9.50
CA LYS A 65 2.37 -12.77 10.76
C LYS A 65 1.18 -11.84 11.04
N THR A 66 1.35 -10.54 10.92
CA THR A 66 0.29 -9.55 11.18
C THR A 66 -0.91 -9.80 10.27
N ILE A 67 -0.69 -10.03 8.98
CA ILE A 67 -1.76 -10.30 8.02
C ILE A 67 -2.47 -11.61 8.35
N SER A 68 -1.73 -12.66 8.69
CA SER A 68 -2.29 -13.96 9.08
C SER A 68 -3.12 -13.87 10.36
N ASP A 69 -2.63 -13.14 11.37
CA ASP A 69 -3.36 -12.93 12.62
C ASP A 69 -4.70 -12.20 12.37
N LEU A 70 -4.70 -11.14 11.55
CA LEU A 70 -5.90 -10.39 11.19
C LEU A 70 -6.91 -11.26 10.43
N THR A 71 -6.45 -12.00 9.44
CA THR A 71 -7.29 -12.90 8.64
C THR A 71 -7.95 -13.95 9.53
N THR A 72 -7.17 -14.54 10.45
CA THR A 72 -7.64 -15.57 11.38
C THR A 72 -8.61 -15.02 12.42
N LYS A 73 -8.26 -13.89 13.03
CA LYS A 73 -9.04 -13.29 14.14
C LYS A 73 -10.38 -12.72 13.67
N TYR A 74 -10.37 -11.95 12.60
CA TYR A 74 -11.57 -11.23 12.14
C TYR A 74 -12.36 -11.96 11.07
N LYS A 75 -11.84 -13.06 10.51
CA LYS A 75 -12.47 -13.82 9.41
C LYS A 75 -12.80 -12.93 8.20
N LYS A 76 -11.97 -11.92 7.96
CA LYS A 76 -12.06 -10.99 6.84
C LYS A 76 -10.88 -11.18 5.90
N LYS A 77 -11.07 -10.86 4.63
CA LYS A 77 -9.95 -10.69 3.71
C LYS A 77 -9.13 -9.49 4.15
N VAL A 78 -7.82 -9.56 3.95
CA VAL A 78 -6.90 -8.47 4.27
C VAL A 78 -6.19 -8.02 2.99
N MET A 79 -6.03 -6.71 2.81
CA MET A 79 -5.42 -6.13 1.63
C MET A 79 -4.55 -4.93 2.03
N ILE A 80 -3.35 -4.82 1.48
CA ILE A 80 -2.59 -3.56 1.56
C ILE A 80 -3.15 -2.64 0.48
N VAL A 81 -3.81 -1.56 0.88
CA VAL A 81 -4.48 -0.61 -0.03
C VAL A 81 -3.68 0.65 -0.30
N GLU A 82 -2.58 0.84 0.43
CA GLU A 82 -1.60 1.88 0.18
C GLU A 82 -0.21 1.40 0.56
N THR A 83 0.74 1.56 -0.34
CA THR A 83 2.17 1.38 -0.08
C THR A 83 3.00 2.09 -1.15
N ALA A 84 4.24 2.39 -0.84
CA ALA A 84 5.23 2.84 -1.81
C ALA A 84 6.65 2.58 -1.30
N TYR A 85 7.62 2.66 -2.21
CA TYR A 85 9.03 2.63 -1.87
C TYR A 85 9.83 3.51 -2.84
N PRO A 86 10.78 4.34 -2.37
CA PRO A 86 11.51 5.25 -3.22
C PRO A 86 12.56 4.51 -4.07
N TRP A 87 12.69 4.94 -5.32
CA TRP A 87 13.72 4.48 -6.26
C TRP A 87 14.97 5.37 -6.27
N THR A 88 14.90 6.55 -5.65
CA THR A 88 15.99 7.51 -5.54
C THR A 88 15.75 8.45 -4.35
N SER A 89 16.81 9.04 -3.82
CA SER A 89 16.76 10.13 -2.83
C SER A 89 16.79 11.52 -3.48
N GLN A 90 16.91 11.59 -4.82
CA GLN A 90 16.96 12.86 -5.56
C GLN A 90 15.55 13.42 -5.76
N SER A 91 15.48 14.72 -6.03
CA SER A 91 14.29 15.43 -6.46
C SER A 91 14.57 16.10 -7.81
N ALA A 92 13.57 16.14 -8.69
CA ALA A 92 13.66 16.81 -9.99
C ALA A 92 13.00 18.19 -9.99
N ASP A 93 12.30 18.55 -8.91
CA ASP A 93 11.64 19.86 -8.77
C ASP A 93 11.91 20.49 -7.41
N GLY A 94 11.28 21.64 -7.15
CA GLY A 94 11.41 22.38 -5.89
C GLY A 94 10.51 21.87 -4.77
N TYR A 95 9.69 20.86 -5.00
CA TYR A 95 8.85 20.24 -3.98
C TYR A 95 9.63 19.21 -3.18
N ASN A 96 9.57 19.29 -1.87
CA ASN A 96 10.21 18.30 -1.02
C ASN A 96 9.47 16.96 -1.12
N ASN A 97 10.20 15.88 -1.42
CA ASN A 97 9.64 14.54 -1.37
C ASN A 97 9.24 14.15 0.05
N ILE A 98 8.04 13.60 0.22
CA ILE A 98 7.51 13.16 1.52
C ILE A 98 8.33 11.99 2.06
N ILE A 99 8.69 11.04 1.19
CA ILE A 99 9.61 9.94 1.52
C ILE A 99 10.94 10.26 0.86
N SER A 100 11.89 10.75 1.64
CA SER A 100 13.21 11.16 1.12
C SER A 100 14.24 10.04 1.01
N GLY A 101 13.95 8.85 1.52
CA GLY A 101 14.79 7.67 1.39
C GLY A 101 16.01 7.61 2.31
N GLN A 102 16.17 8.53 3.25
CA GLN A 102 17.31 8.51 4.19
C GLN A 102 17.28 7.30 5.15
N ASN A 103 16.11 6.72 5.37
CA ASN A 103 15.89 5.60 6.27
C ASN A 103 15.42 4.36 5.49
N ALA A 104 16.21 3.93 4.51
CA ALA A 104 15.91 2.70 3.77
C ALA A 104 15.75 1.51 4.72
N VAL A 105 14.86 0.59 4.38
CA VAL A 105 14.73 -0.70 5.08
C VAL A 105 15.97 -1.55 4.79
N ASP A 106 16.51 -2.20 5.80
CA ASP A 106 17.67 -3.09 5.64
C ASP A 106 17.45 -4.11 4.52
N GLY A 107 18.43 -4.21 3.62
CA GLY A 107 18.37 -5.09 2.45
C GLY A 107 17.63 -4.51 1.24
N TYR A 108 17.12 -3.26 1.33
CA TYR A 108 16.42 -2.58 0.25
C TYR A 108 16.99 -1.17 0.03
N PRO A 109 18.12 -1.04 -0.68
CA PRO A 109 18.69 0.27 -0.95
C PRO A 109 17.71 1.15 -1.76
N VAL A 110 17.80 2.48 -1.58
CA VAL A 110 16.98 3.45 -2.34
C VAL A 110 17.54 3.56 -3.76
N THR A 111 17.24 2.56 -4.56
CA THR A 111 17.61 2.40 -5.98
C THR A 111 16.45 1.78 -6.75
N LYS A 112 16.52 1.81 -8.08
CA LYS A 112 15.52 1.19 -8.97
C LYS A 112 15.36 -0.31 -8.68
N GLU A 113 16.46 -0.99 -8.41
CA GLU A 113 16.50 -2.42 -8.07
C GLU A 113 15.98 -2.67 -6.66
N GLY A 114 16.32 -1.80 -5.70
CA GLY A 114 15.83 -1.87 -4.34
C GLY A 114 14.32 -1.66 -4.25
N GLN A 115 13.77 -0.71 -5.02
CA GLN A 115 12.33 -0.52 -5.14
C GLN A 115 11.63 -1.77 -5.68
N LEU A 116 12.15 -2.36 -6.77
CA LEU A 116 11.60 -3.60 -7.33
C LEU A 116 11.65 -4.75 -6.31
N LYS A 117 12.81 -4.92 -5.66
CA LYS A 117 12.98 -5.98 -4.65
C LYS A 117 12.02 -5.79 -3.48
N TYR A 118 11.91 -4.57 -2.94
CA TYR A 118 10.99 -4.27 -1.85
C TYR A 118 9.55 -4.61 -2.21
N MET A 119 9.07 -4.17 -3.37
CA MET A 119 7.71 -4.43 -3.82
C MET A 119 7.44 -5.91 -4.08
N THR A 120 8.43 -6.64 -4.58
CA THR A 120 8.32 -8.09 -4.78
C THR A 120 8.22 -8.83 -3.44
N ASP A 121 9.12 -8.54 -2.51
CA ASP A 121 9.18 -9.23 -1.23
C ASP A 121 7.99 -8.87 -0.33
N LEU A 122 7.56 -7.60 -0.33
CA LEU A 122 6.34 -7.17 0.37
C LEU A 122 5.09 -7.88 -0.18
N THR A 123 5.00 -8.02 -1.50
CA THR A 123 3.88 -8.74 -2.13
C THR A 123 3.89 -10.20 -1.71
N GLN A 124 5.06 -10.85 -1.70
CA GLN A 124 5.17 -12.23 -1.24
C GLN A 124 4.80 -12.38 0.24
N ALA A 125 5.27 -11.45 1.09
CA ALA A 125 4.92 -11.46 2.52
C ALA A 125 3.41 -11.32 2.75
N MET A 126 2.76 -10.44 1.98
CA MET A 126 1.31 -10.25 2.01
C MET A 126 0.56 -11.53 1.59
N ILE A 127 0.97 -12.17 0.49
CA ILE A 127 0.39 -13.43 0.01
C ILE A 127 0.60 -14.55 1.04
N SER A 128 1.82 -14.70 1.56
CA SER A 128 2.15 -15.71 2.58
C SER A 128 1.34 -15.57 3.86
N GLY A 129 0.88 -14.37 4.19
CA GLY A 129 -0.03 -14.09 5.30
C GLY A 129 -1.51 -14.34 4.98
N GLY A 130 -1.85 -14.75 3.76
CA GLY A 130 -3.23 -14.95 3.31
C GLY A 130 -3.93 -13.66 2.86
N GLY A 131 -3.18 -12.60 2.60
CA GLY A 131 -3.70 -11.36 2.03
C GLY A 131 -4.12 -11.54 0.57
N VAL A 132 -5.06 -10.71 0.10
CA VAL A 132 -5.73 -10.90 -1.20
C VAL A 132 -5.34 -9.88 -2.27
N GLY A 133 -4.53 -8.89 -1.95
CA GLY A 133 -4.11 -7.90 -2.94
C GLY A 133 -3.31 -6.76 -2.35
N MET A 134 -2.73 -5.96 -3.26
CA MET A 134 -1.97 -4.77 -2.91
C MET A 134 -2.22 -3.66 -3.94
N ILE A 135 -2.34 -2.41 -3.46
CA ILE A 135 -2.45 -1.21 -4.27
C ILE A 135 -1.26 -0.31 -3.96
N TYR A 136 -0.56 0.09 -5.02
CA TYR A 136 0.51 1.07 -4.92
C TYR A 136 -0.05 2.49 -4.92
N TRP A 137 0.49 3.37 -4.05
CA TRP A 137 0.02 4.75 -3.94
C TRP A 137 0.71 5.65 -4.95
N GLU A 138 -0.08 6.39 -5.74
CA GLU A 138 0.36 7.42 -6.69
C GLU A 138 1.52 6.97 -7.62
N PRO A 139 1.40 5.84 -8.34
CA PRO A 139 2.50 5.30 -9.15
C PRO A 139 2.89 6.19 -10.33
N CYS A 140 2.04 7.17 -10.69
CA CYS A 140 2.19 8.02 -11.88
C CYS A 140 2.42 9.50 -11.56
N TRP A 141 2.55 9.89 -10.29
CA TRP A 141 2.70 11.29 -9.90
C TRP A 141 4.15 11.77 -10.12
N ILE A 142 4.54 11.85 -11.36
CA ILE A 142 5.83 12.43 -11.79
C ILE A 142 5.76 13.95 -11.80
N THR A 143 6.91 14.61 -11.67
CA THR A 143 7.04 16.06 -11.87
C THR A 143 6.53 16.46 -13.24
N SER A 144 5.70 17.48 -13.28
CA SER A 144 5.16 18.08 -14.51
C SER A 144 5.00 19.58 -14.35
N ASN A 145 4.81 20.30 -15.48
CA ASN A 145 4.48 21.73 -15.48
C ASN A 145 3.00 22.02 -15.21
N LEU A 146 2.20 20.98 -15.00
CA LEU A 146 0.80 21.14 -14.65
C LEU A 146 0.68 21.73 -13.24
N LYS A 147 -0.03 22.85 -13.15
CA LYS A 147 -0.35 23.47 -11.85
C LYS A 147 -1.69 22.92 -11.38
N ASP A 148 -1.68 22.29 -10.25
CA ASP A 148 -2.89 21.89 -9.53
C ASP A 148 -3.15 22.76 -8.30
N GLN A 149 -4.08 22.38 -7.44
CA GLN A 149 -4.37 23.10 -6.19
C GLN A 149 -3.22 23.13 -5.19
N TRP A 150 -2.24 22.23 -5.36
CA TRP A 150 -1.04 22.10 -4.52
C TRP A 150 0.18 22.83 -5.10
N ASN A 151 0.02 23.42 -6.29
CA ASN A 151 1.07 24.09 -7.07
C ASN A 151 1.69 23.18 -8.14
N THR A 152 2.86 23.57 -8.67
CA THR A 152 3.59 22.82 -9.70
C THR A 152 4.64 21.96 -9.03
N GLY A 153 4.76 20.70 -9.45
CA GLY A 153 5.73 19.76 -8.94
C GLY A 153 5.08 18.52 -8.31
N SER A 154 5.90 17.65 -7.77
CA SER A 154 5.45 16.41 -7.12
C SER A 154 6.24 16.13 -5.86
N SER A 155 5.55 16.01 -4.72
CA SER A 155 6.15 15.55 -3.47
C SER A 155 6.32 14.02 -3.41
N TRP A 156 6.05 13.31 -4.53
CA TRP A 156 6.02 11.85 -4.60
C TRP A 156 6.83 11.27 -5.77
N GLU A 157 7.46 12.09 -6.58
CA GLU A 157 8.12 11.71 -7.82
C GLU A 157 9.20 10.62 -7.67
N ASN A 158 9.84 10.57 -6.51
CA ASN A 158 10.84 9.56 -6.18
C ASN A 158 10.27 8.20 -5.76
N ASN A 159 8.94 8.08 -5.64
CA ASN A 159 8.22 6.85 -5.30
C ASN A 159 7.42 6.28 -6.47
N THR A 160 7.44 6.92 -7.64
CA THR A 160 6.63 6.53 -8.79
C THR A 160 7.16 5.29 -9.52
N PHE A 161 6.40 4.79 -10.50
CA PHE A 161 6.82 3.73 -11.42
C PHE A 161 7.58 4.25 -12.64
N PHE A 162 7.81 5.54 -12.67
CA PHE A 162 8.49 6.22 -13.77
C PHE A 162 9.66 7.05 -13.23
N ASP A 163 10.72 7.18 -14.00
CA ASP A 163 11.79 8.11 -13.69
C ASP A 163 11.38 9.57 -13.99
N PHE A 164 12.24 10.52 -13.65
CA PHE A 164 11.98 11.95 -13.87
C PHE A 164 11.77 12.35 -15.34
N THR A 165 12.05 11.46 -16.28
CA THR A 165 11.81 11.66 -17.71
C THR A 165 10.55 10.96 -18.22
N GLY A 166 9.80 10.30 -17.32
CA GLY A 166 8.61 9.54 -17.66
C GLY A 166 8.88 8.13 -18.21
N LYS A 167 10.11 7.63 -18.13
CA LYS A 167 10.43 6.26 -18.54
C LYS A 167 10.05 5.26 -17.48
N PRO A 168 9.40 4.13 -17.83
CA PRO A 168 9.04 3.08 -16.87
C PRO A 168 10.26 2.53 -16.13
N LEU A 169 10.12 2.38 -14.82
CA LEU A 169 11.12 1.79 -13.94
C LEU A 169 10.94 0.27 -13.82
N PRO A 170 12.00 -0.46 -13.43
CA PRO A 170 11.96 -1.91 -13.25
C PRO A 170 10.88 -2.39 -12.27
N VAL A 171 10.45 -1.55 -11.33
CA VAL A 171 9.44 -1.87 -10.31
C VAL A 171 8.16 -2.44 -10.91
N ILE A 172 7.74 -2.01 -12.10
CA ILE A 172 6.55 -2.54 -12.80
C ILE A 172 6.58 -4.07 -12.92
N LYS A 173 7.77 -4.68 -12.93
CA LYS A 173 7.94 -6.13 -13.06
C LYS A 173 7.42 -6.92 -11.84
N TYR A 174 7.26 -6.29 -10.65
CA TYR A 174 6.69 -7.00 -9.50
C TYR A 174 5.29 -7.55 -9.80
N MET A 175 4.51 -6.87 -10.65
CA MET A 175 3.17 -7.32 -11.06
C MET A 175 3.18 -8.57 -11.96
N LYS A 176 4.33 -8.92 -12.54
CA LYS A 176 4.53 -10.11 -13.38
C LYS A 176 5.37 -11.18 -12.69
N HIS A 177 5.80 -10.93 -11.46
CA HIS A 177 6.56 -11.90 -10.69
C HIS A 177 5.71 -13.15 -10.40
N ARG A 178 6.36 -14.33 -10.38
CA ARG A 178 5.68 -15.57 -9.99
C ARG A 178 5.76 -15.73 -8.48
N TYR A 179 4.67 -15.44 -7.82
CA TYR A 179 4.55 -15.59 -6.39
C TYR A 179 4.18 -17.01 -6.00
N THR A 180 4.51 -17.40 -4.75
CA THR A 180 4.12 -18.67 -4.15
C THR A 180 2.89 -18.45 -3.28
N PHE A 181 1.85 -19.27 -3.50
CA PHE A 181 0.56 -19.23 -2.78
C PHE A 181 0.46 -20.40 -1.80
#